data_97becccab5c7edcab563881ebd6aa0d4
#
_entry.id   97becccab5c7edcab563881ebd6aa0d4
#
_cell.length_a   1.000
_cell.length_b   1.000
_cell.length_c   1.000
_cell.angle_alpha   90.00
_cell.angle_beta   90.00
_cell.angle_gamma   90.00
#
_symmetry.space_group_name_H-M   'P 1'
#
loop_
_entity.id
_entity.type
_entity.pdbx_description
1 polymer ?
#
loop_
_entity_poly.entity_id
_entity_poly.type
_entity_poly.pdbx_seq_one_letter_code
_entity_poly.pdbx_strand_id
1 'polypeptide(L)'
;MLDALGPDLAGKVLMSADDTPAMDTPIGRIFEGAEKVHKLRHYLPIYQHALARTERMLEIGVDRGGSLQMWREYLPDATIVGLDINPESARHDDPEHRVHVRIGDQTDVRFLGAVVDELGPFDTILDDGGHTPKQMIGSFRYLFPRLRPGGVYIVEDVCANYWTIYRDQRESFIDFTKWLMDAMHAHYLEMNSVYQIMEGHPRRLEGVQVPLATTIIDRIEVFDSVVVIHRAEKPKSLPRAVFRRA
;
A
#
# COMPACT_ATOMS: atom_id res chain seq x y z
N MET A 1 -0.96 -23.98 -9.35
CA MET A 1 -1.75 -22.98 -8.61
C MET A 1 -3.25 -23.27 -8.70
N LEU A 2 -3.83 -23.36 -9.92
CA LEU A 2 -5.29 -23.59 -10.06
C LEU A 2 -5.77 -24.93 -9.45
N ASP A 3 -4.97 -25.98 -9.51
CA ASP A 3 -5.31 -27.28 -8.90
C ASP A 3 -5.55 -27.20 -7.37
N ALA A 4 -4.91 -26.23 -6.70
CA ALA A 4 -5.09 -26.00 -5.28
C ALA A 4 -6.46 -25.38 -4.93
N LEU A 5 -7.17 -24.82 -5.92
CA LEU A 5 -8.50 -24.22 -5.71
C LEU A 5 -9.62 -25.25 -5.64
N GLY A 6 -9.34 -26.49 -6.06
CA GLY A 6 -10.38 -27.54 -6.18
C GLY A 6 -11.32 -27.30 -7.38
N PRO A 7 -12.14 -28.31 -7.71
CA PRO A 7 -12.94 -28.30 -8.95
C PRO A 7 -13.95 -27.15 -9.03
N ASP A 8 -14.55 -26.78 -7.90
CA ASP A 8 -15.61 -25.77 -7.86
C ASP A 8 -15.10 -24.34 -8.14
N LEU A 9 -13.89 -24.00 -7.65
CA LEU A 9 -13.28 -22.68 -7.87
C LEU A 9 -12.37 -22.63 -9.10
N ALA A 10 -11.91 -23.77 -9.62
CA ALA A 10 -11.05 -23.83 -10.80
C ALA A 10 -11.84 -23.85 -12.13
N GLY A 11 -13.18 -23.90 -12.08
CA GLY A 11 -14.05 -23.87 -13.25
C GLY A 11 -13.88 -22.59 -14.06
N LYS A 12 -13.79 -22.70 -15.38
CA LYS A 12 -13.62 -21.54 -16.27
C LYS A 12 -14.96 -20.88 -16.55
N VAL A 13 -15.03 -19.59 -16.39
CA VAL A 13 -16.17 -18.74 -16.76
C VAL A 13 -15.69 -17.60 -17.67
N LEU A 14 -16.60 -17.05 -18.49
CA LEU A 14 -16.30 -15.87 -19.28
C LEU A 14 -16.31 -14.64 -18.37
N MET A 15 -15.20 -13.90 -18.37
CA MET A 15 -15.12 -12.58 -17.77
C MET A 15 -15.28 -11.54 -18.88
N SER A 16 -16.40 -10.83 -18.89
CA SER A 16 -16.70 -9.82 -19.90
C SER A 16 -16.19 -8.45 -19.49
N ALA A 17 -15.96 -7.57 -20.48
CA ALA A 17 -15.66 -6.16 -20.23
C ALA A 17 -16.87 -5.48 -19.53
N ASP A 18 -16.57 -4.55 -18.64
CA ASP A 18 -17.55 -3.70 -17.97
C ASP A 18 -17.30 -2.24 -18.39
N ASP A 19 -18.25 -1.70 -19.16
CA ASP A 19 -18.23 -0.31 -19.62
C ASP A 19 -19.01 0.64 -18.71
N THR A 20 -19.39 0.19 -17.50
CA THR A 20 -20.08 1.02 -16.52
C THR A 20 -19.26 2.29 -16.23
N PRO A 21 -19.86 3.49 -16.26
CA PRO A 21 -19.18 4.73 -15.88
C PRO A 21 -18.62 4.66 -14.47
N ALA A 22 -17.63 5.52 -14.19
CA ALA A 22 -17.12 5.66 -12.85
C ALA A 22 -18.26 6.00 -11.86
N MET A 23 -18.10 5.55 -10.61
CA MET A 23 -19.09 5.74 -9.58
C MET A 23 -19.46 7.23 -9.39
N ASP A 24 -20.72 7.54 -9.15
CA ASP A 24 -21.18 8.91 -8.85
C ASP A 24 -20.81 9.32 -7.41
N THR A 25 -19.52 9.57 -7.24
CA THR A 25 -18.88 10.01 -5.98
C THR A 25 -17.97 11.19 -6.27
N PRO A 26 -17.53 11.95 -5.26
CA PRO A 26 -16.57 13.04 -5.47
C PRO A 26 -15.35 12.61 -6.29
N ILE A 27 -14.69 11.52 -5.91
CA ILE A 27 -13.51 11.03 -6.63
C ILE A 27 -13.86 10.53 -8.04
N GLY A 28 -15.00 9.90 -8.23
CA GLY A 28 -15.47 9.46 -9.55
C GLY A 28 -15.71 10.62 -10.49
N ARG A 29 -16.37 11.70 -10.02
CA ARG A 29 -16.59 12.92 -10.83
C ARG A 29 -15.29 13.63 -11.18
N ILE A 30 -14.35 13.72 -10.23
CA ILE A 30 -13.02 14.29 -10.46
C ILE A 30 -12.29 13.48 -11.53
N PHE A 31 -12.29 12.14 -11.41
CA PHE A 31 -11.67 11.26 -12.37
C PHE A 31 -12.23 11.41 -13.79
N GLU A 32 -13.57 11.45 -13.93
CA GLU A 32 -14.23 11.61 -15.24
C GLU A 32 -13.97 13.01 -15.85
N GLY A 33 -13.71 14.03 -15.04
CA GLY A 33 -13.35 15.38 -15.49
C GLY A 33 -11.85 15.61 -15.67
N ALA A 34 -11.01 14.71 -15.20
CA ALA A 34 -9.56 14.89 -15.20
C ALA A 34 -8.94 14.65 -16.58
N GLU A 35 -7.94 15.44 -16.92
CA GLU A 35 -7.12 15.23 -18.11
C GLU A 35 -5.81 14.54 -17.76
N LYS A 36 -5.29 13.72 -18.69
CA LYS A 36 -3.96 13.05 -18.57
C LYS A 36 -3.84 12.10 -17.38
N VAL A 37 -4.96 11.65 -16.81
CA VAL A 37 -5.01 10.61 -15.77
C VAL A 37 -5.18 9.26 -16.43
N HIS A 38 -4.43 8.28 -15.96
CA HIS A 38 -4.58 6.88 -16.33
C HIS A 38 -4.74 6.04 -15.06
N LYS A 39 -5.98 5.70 -14.72
CA LYS A 39 -6.33 4.82 -13.59
C LYS A 39 -7.42 3.85 -14.00
N LEU A 40 -7.39 2.65 -13.46
CA LEU A 40 -8.47 1.69 -13.67
C LEU A 40 -9.69 2.10 -12.83
N ARG A 41 -10.89 2.08 -13.42
CA ARG A 41 -12.11 2.56 -12.74
C ARG A 41 -12.39 1.87 -11.41
N HIS A 42 -12.10 0.57 -11.33
CA HIS A 42 -12.32 -0.19 -10.10
C HIS A 42 -11.35 0.18 -8.96
N TYR A 43 -10.31 1.02 -9.20
CA TYR A 43 -9.47 1.57 -8.14
C TYR A 43 -10.15 2.70 -7.36
N LEU A 44 -11.09 3.43 -7.99
CA LEU A 44 -11.71 4.61 -7.38
C LEU A 44 -12.38 4.32 -6.02
N PRO A 45 -13.15 3.23 -5.82
CA PRO A 45 -13.67 2.87 -4.50
C PRO A 45 -12.58 2.59 -3.48
N ILE A 46 -11.44 2.02 -3.92
CA ILE A 46 -10.31 1.71 -3.05
C ILE A 46 -9.67 3.02 -2.56
N TYR A 47 -9.43 3.98 -3.45
CA TYR A 47 -8.92 5.30 -3.09
C TYR A 47 -9.86 6.02 -2.13
N GLN A 48 -11.16 6.03 -2.42
CA GLN A 48 -12.14 6.70 -1.57
C GLN A 48 -12.09 6.17 -0.13
N HIS A 49 -11.89 4.87 0.04
CA HIS A 49 -11.75 4.24 1.34
C HIS A 49 -10.38 4.55 1.98
N ALA A 50 -9.30 4.34 1.25
CA ALA A 50 -7.95 4.41 1.77
C ALA A 50 -7.49 5.86 2.06
N LEU A 51 -7.93 6.84 1.26
CA LEU A 51 -7.49 8.24 1.36
C LEU A 51 -8.31 9.11 2.31
N ALA A 52 -9.30 8.56 2.99
CA ALA A 52 -10.27 9.33 3.79
C ALA A 52 -9.66 10.18 4.93
N ARG A 53 -8.43 9.90 5.33
CA ARG A 53 -7.70 10.60 6.42
C ARG A 53 -6.37 11.18 5.97
N THR A 54 -6.18 11.36 4.67
CA THR A 54 -4.91 11.81 4.11
C THR A 54 -4.68 13.30 4.37
N GLU A 55 -3.61 13.64 5.07
CA GLU A 55 -3.11 14.99 5.27
C GLU A 55 -1.83 15.26 4.48
N ARG A 56 -1.02 14.21 4.27
CA ARG A 56 0.26 14.30 3.56
C ARG A 56 0.52 13.03 2.76
N MET A 57 0.34 13.15 1.46
CA MET A 57 0.44 12.05 0.50
C MET A 57 1.79 12.09 -0.22
N LEU A 58 2.35 10.90 -0.45
CA LEU A 58 3.43 10.65 -1.38
C LEU A 58 2.91 9.77 -2.52
N GLU A 59 2.98 10.23 -3.76
CA GLU A 59 2.74 9.42 -4.96
C GLU A 59 4.08 9.15 -5.65
N ILE A 60 4.36 7.89 -5.93
CA ILE A 60 5.49 7.46 -6.76
C ILE A 60 4.93 7.23 -8.16
N GLY A 61 5.47 7.94 -9.16
CA GLY A 61 4.95 8.00 -10.53
C GLY A 61 4.06 9.22 -10.75
N VAL A 62 4.61 10.25 -11.40
CA VAL A 62 3.90 11.50 -11.72
C VAL A 62 3.43 11.54 -13.17
N ASP A 63 4.23 10.93 -14.07
CA ASP A 63 4.00 10.92 -15.52
C ASP A 63 3.63 12.32 -16.05
N ARG A 64 2.39 12.47 -16.52
CA ARG A 64 1.89 13.71 -17.09
C ARG A 64 1.26 14.67 -16.08
N GLY A 65 1.29 14.34 -14.79
CA GLY A 65 0.81 15.14 -13.68
C GLY A 65 -0.71 15.16 -13.49
N GLY A 66 -1.45 14.34 -14.22
CA GLY A 66 -2.91 14.32 -14.12
C GLY A 66 -3.39 13.77 -12.76
N SER A 67 -2.72 12.76 -12.22
CA SER A 67 -3.03 12.22 -10.91
C SER A 67 -2.78 13.21 -9.78
N LEU A 68 -1.68 14.00 -9.83
CA LEU A 68 -1.42 15.05 -8.85
C LEU A 68 -2.53 16.11 -8.81
N GLN A 69 -3.06 16.49 -9.98
CA GLN A 69 -4.19 17.43 -10.07
C GLN A 69 -5.46 16.80 -9.49
N MET A 70 -5.71 15.52 -9.79
CA MET A 70 -6.84 14.79 -9.25
C MET A 70 -6.76 14.69 -7.71
N TRP A 71 -5.60 14.37 -7.17
CA TRP A 71 -5.41 14.32 -5.71
C TRP A 71 -5.58 15.66 -5.05
N ARG A 72 -5.05 16.71 -5.64
CA ARG A 72 -5.20 18.05 -5.12
C ARG A 72 -6.67 18.49 -5.06
N GLU A 73 -7.47 18.16 -6.08
CA GLU A 73 -8.89 18.44 -6.08
C GLU A 73 -9.66 17.61 -5.06
N TYR A 74 -9.31 16.31 -4.95
CA TYR A 74 -9.96 15.41 -4.02
C TYR A 74 -9.57 15.63 -2.56
N LEU A 75 -8.33 16.06 -2.30
CA LEU A 75 -7.73 16.29 -0.98
C LEU A 75 -7.25 17.75 -0.86
N PRO A 76 -8.16 18.73 -0.86
CA PRO A 76 -7.79 20.15 -1.03
C PRO A 76 -6.89 20.70 0.09
N ASP A 77 -6.95 20.09 1.28
CA ASP A 77 -6.16 20.51 2.44
C ASP A 77 -4.85 19.74 2.60
N ALA A 78 -4.67 18.65 1.86
CA ALA A 78 -3.48 17.80 1.96
C ALA A 78 -2.26 18.44 1.25
N THR A 79 -1.08 18.05 1.71
CA THR A 79 0.17 18.24 0.95
C THR A 79 0.37 17.03 0.07
N ILE A 80 0.52 17.22 -1.22
CA ILE A 80 0.76 16.18 -2.21
C ILE A 80 2.22 16.23 -2.65
N VAL A 81 2.92 15.13 -2.54
CA VAL A 81 4.31 14.99 -3.00
C VAL A 81 4.35 13.94 -4.09
N GLY A 82 4.87 14.29 -5.26
CA GLY A 82 5.09 13.38 -6.38
C GLY A 82 6.56 13.03 -6.55
N LEU A 83 6.87 11.77 -6.79
CA LEU A 83 8.21 11.32 -7.22
C LEU A 83 8.16 10.82 -8.64
N ASP A 84 9.16 11.17 -9.42
CA ASP A 84 9.32 10.64 -10.77
C ASP A 84 10.81 10.54 -11.16
N ILE A 85 11.15 9.57 -11.99
CA ILE A 85 12.48 9.45 -12.56
C ILE A 85 12.66 10.40 -13.77
N ASN A 86 11.55 10.77 -14.44
CA ASN A 86 11.55 11.65 -15.60
C ASN A 86 11.72 13.11 -15.15
N PRO A 87 12.81 13.82 -15.55
CA PRO A 87 13.02 15.21 -15.17
C PRO A 87 11.94 16.17 -15.68
N GLU A 88 11.19 15.81 -16.73
CA GLU A 88 10.09 16.65 -17.22
C GLU A 88 8.93 16.75 -16.22
N SER A 89 8.78 15.80 -15.31
CA SER A 89 7.73 15.80 -14.30
C SER A 89 7.92 16.95 -13.29
N ALA A 90 9.13 17.54 -13.18
CA ALA A 90 9.39 18.70 -12.34
C ALA A 90 8.53 19.92 -12.68
N ARG A 91 7.98 20.01 -13.91
CA ARG A 91 7.06 21.08 -14.31
C ARG A 91 5.73 21.09 -13.55
N HIS A 92 5.42 20.01 -12.84
CA HIS A 92 4.20 19.89 -12.04
C HIS A 92 4.40 20.29 -10.58
N ASP A 93 5.62 20.74 -10.20
CA ASP A 93 5.89 21.31 -8.88
C ASP A 93 5.12 22.64 -8.71
N ASP A 94 4.24 22.69 -7.72
CA ASP A 94 3.37 23.84 -7.44
C ASP A 94 3.22 24.05 -5.92
N PRO A 95 4.27 24.52 -5.27
CA PRO A 95 4.29 24.70 -3.81
C PRO A 95 3.22 25.67 -3.29
N GLU A 96 2.78 26.63 -4.09
CA GLU A 96 1.71 27.58 -3.73
C GLU A 96 0.39 26.84 -3.47
N HIS A 97 0.20 25.71 -4.15
CA HIS A 97 -0.94 24.85 -3.98
C HIS A 97 -0.61 23.53 -3.24
N ARG A 98 0.48 23.47 -2.52
CA ARG A 98 0.91 22.32 -1.71
C ARG A 98 1.20 21.05 -2.55
N VAL A 99 1.59 21.22 -3.79
CA VAL A 99 2.06 20.12 -4.64
C VAL A 99 3.57 20.26 -4.79
N HIS A 100 4.29 19.22 -4.43
CA HIS A 100 5.75 19.18 -4.52
C HIS A 100 6.17 18.01 -5.39
N VAL A 101 7.11 18.23 -6.32
CA VAL A 101 7.65 17.18 -7.17
C VAL A 101 9.15 17.04 -6.94
N ARG A 102 9.63 15.81 -6.78
CA ARG A 102 11.05 15.49 -6.65
C ARG A 102 11.45 14.45 -7.69
N ILE A 103 12.56 14.71 -8.35
CA ILE A 103 13.05 13.88 -9.44
C ILE A 103 14.14 12.94 -8.93
N GLY A 104 13.89 11.64 -9.09
CA GLY A 104 14.83 10.59 -8.69
C GLY A 104 14.25 9.18 -8.84
N ASP A 105 15.10 8.20 -8.62
CA ASP A 105 14.75 6.78 -8.73
C ASP A 105 14.12 6.26 -7.43
N GLN A 106 12.93 5.65 -7.51
CA GLN A 106 12.25 5.02 -6.37
C GLN A 106 13.06 3.85 -5.74
N THR A 107 14.09 3.33 -6.42
CA THR A 107 14.98 2.31 -5.87
C THR A 107 16.16 2.89 -5.10
N ASP A 108 16.41 4.20 -5.21
CA ASP A 108 17.47 4.88 -4.46
C ASP A 108 16.99 5.28 -3.06
N VAL A 109 17.40 4.50 -2.06
CA VAL A 109 17.04 4.74 -0.65
C VAL A 109 17.59 6.07 -0.10
N ARG A 110 18.65 6.62 -0.68
CA ARG A 110 19.19 7.92 -0.26
C ARG A 110 18.27 9.04 -0.76
N PHE A 111 17.82 8.93 -2.01
CA PHE A 111 16.83 9.84 -2.57
C PHE A 111 15.51 9.79 -1.80
N LEU A 112 14.98 8.59 -1.56
CA LEU A 112 13.78 8.43 -0.76
C LEU A 112 13.93 9.00 0.66
N GLY A 113 15.13 8.82 1.26
CA GLY A 113 15.45 9.39 2.57
C GLY A 113 15.41 10.90 2.57
N ALA A 114 16.06 11.54 1.60
CA ALA A 114 16.06 13.00 1.46
C ALA A 114 14.62 13.55 1.30
N VAL A 115 13.77 12.88 0.53
CA VAL A 115 12.36 13.28 0.37
C VAL A 115 11.58 13.15 1.68
N VAL A 116 11.78 12.05 2.43
CA VAL A 116 11.13 11.88 3.74
C VAL A 116 11.60 12.93 4.74
N ASP A 117 12.88 13.27 4.74
CA ASP A 117 13.47 14.27 5.65
C ASP A 117 12.99 15.69 5.32
N GLU A 118 12.80 16.00 4.02
CA GLU A 118 12.37 17.33 3.56
C GLU A 118 10.85 17.53 3.67
N LEU A 119 10.07 16.55 3.23
CA LEU A 119 8.62 16.68 2.99
C LEU A 119 7.75 15.72 3.81
N GLY A 120 8.35 14.75 4.49
CA GLY A 120 7.61 13.81 5.34
C GLY A 120 7.39 14.30 6.77
N PRO A 121 6.99 13.41 7.69
CA PRO A 121 6.55 12.07 7.42
C PRO A 121 5.18 12.03 6.73
N PHE A 122 4.96 11.02 5.88
CA PHE A 122 3.72 10.82 5.15
C PHE A 122 2.75 9.95 5.95
N ASP A 123 1.46 10.20 5.79
CA ASP A 123 0.39 9.31 6.29
C ASP A 123 -0.20 8.44 5.19
N THR A 124 0.00 8.82 3.94
CA THR A 124 -0.43 8.05 2.77
C THR A 124 0.71 7.96 1.76
N ILE A 125 0.98 6.76 1.27
CA ILE A 125 1.90 6.52 0.16
C ILE A 125 1.17 5.71 -0.91
N LEU A 126 1.23 6.18 -2.15
CA LEU A 126 0.71 5.52 -3.33
C LEU A 126 1.89 5.19 -4.25
N ASP A 127 2.16 3.91 -4.46
CA ASP A 127 3.17 3.43 -5.39
C ASP A 127 2.52 3.04 -6.72
N ASP A 128 2.57 3.96 -7.65
CA ASP A 128 2.13 3.87 -9.05
C ASP A 128 3.33 4.15 -10.00
N GLY A 129 4.51 3.66 -9.62
CA GLY A 129 5.77 3.96 -10.29
C GLY A 129 6.08 3.06 -11.47
N GLY A 130 7.25 2.42 -11.45
CA GLY A 130 7.70 1.59 -12.57
C GLY A 130 7.16 0.17 -12.61
N HIS A 131 6.36 -0.26 -11.67
CA HIS A 131 5.63 -1.52 -11.54
C HIS A 131 6.47 -2.80 -11.58
N THR A 132 7.81 -2.72 -11.55
CA THR A 132 8.60 -3.94 -11.43
C THR A 132 8.61 -4.43 -9.98
N PRO A 133 8.68 -5.75 -9.75
CA PRO A 133 8.77 -6.31 -8.40
C PRO A 133 9.86 -5.70 -7.54
N LYS A 134 11.04 -5.45 -8.13
CA LYS A 134 12.17 -4.85 -7.41
C LYS A 134 11.87 -3.41 -6.96
N GLN A 135 11.21 -2.63 -7.80
CA GLN A 135 10.80 -1.26 -7.48
C GLN A 135 9.75 -1.25 -6.36
N MET A 136 8.64 -1.95 -6.56
CA MET A 136 7.54 -2.03 -5.57
C MET A 136 8.02 -2.55 -4.21
N ILE A 137 8.81 -3.64 -4.18
CA ILE A 137 9.31 -4.22 -2.93
C ILE A 137 10.37 -3.31 -2.30
N GLY A 138 11.22 -2.68 -3.11
CA GLY A 138 12.29 -1.81 -2.64
C GLY A 138 11.73 -0.55 -1.96
N SER A 139 10.86 0.18 -2.65
CA SER A 139 10.19 1.38 -2.12
C SER A 139 9.37 1.06 -0.87
N PHE A 140 8.59 -0.02 -0.87
CA PHE A 140 7.83 -0.46 0.31
C PHE A 140 8.72 -0.73 1.51
N ARG A 141 9.78 -1.53 1.35
CA ARG A 141 10.70 -1.87 2.45
C ARG A 141 11.32 -0.66 3.10
N TYR A 142 11.60 0.37 2.32
CA TYR A 142 12.19 1.59 2.83
C TYR A 142 11.15 2.54 3.44
N LEU A 143 10.05 2.78 2.76
CA LEU A 143 9.07 3.82 3.10
C LEU A 143 8.07 3.38 4.15
N PHE A 144 7.59 2.13 4.12
CA PHE A 144 6.54 1.67 5.04
C PHE A 144 6.92 1.81 6.53
N PRO A 145 8.14 1.44 6.97
CA PRO A 145 8.56 1.69 8.36
C PRO A 145 8.65 3.17 8.75
N ARG A 146 8.67 4.08 7.77
CA ARG A 146 8.77 5.55 7.94
C ARG A 146 7.44 6.27 7.76
N LEU A 147 6.42 5.55 7.31
CA LEU A 147 5.04 6.06 7.25
C LEU A 147 4.58 6.49 8.66
N ARG A 148 3.71 7.48 8.78
CA ARG A 148 3.11 7.83 10.08
C ARG A 148 2.37 6.64 10.69
N PRO A 149 2.38 6.45 12.03
CA PRO A 149 1.48 5.52 12.69
C PRO A 149 0.03 5.76 12.26
N GLY A 150 -0.70 4.68 11.96
CA GLY A 150 -2.06 4.76 11.43
C GLY A 150 -2.16 5.06 9.92
N GLY A 151 -1.02 5.26 9.25
CA GLY A 151 -0.97 5.56 7.82
C GLY A 151 -1.18 4.34 6.92
N VAL A 152 -1.27 4.60 5.62
CA VAL A 152 -1.59 3.61 4.60
C VAL A 152 -0.58 3.63 3.45
N TYR A 153 -0.18 2.46 2.97
CA TYR A 153 0.65 2.25 1.78
C TYR A 153 -0.17 1.50 0.74
N ILE A 154 -0.33 2.08 -0.42
CA ILE A 154 -1.10 1.54 -1.54
C ILE A 154 -0.13 1.18 -2.66
N VAL A 155 -0.22 -0.01 -3.21
CA VAL A 155 0.56 -0.44 -4.38
C VAL A 155 -0.41 -0.75 -5.50
N GLU A 156 -0.30 -0.01 -6.59
CA GLU A 156 -1.11 -0.19 -7.79
C GLU A 156 -0.44 -1.11 -8.80
N ASP A 157 -1.25 -1.57 -9.75
CA ASP A 157 -0.81 -2.31 -10.92
C ASP A 157 0.06 -3.52 -10.61
N VAL A 158 -0.24 -4.20 -9.46
CA VAL A 158 0.45 -5.46 -9.12
C VAL A 158 0.22 -6.55 -10.17
N CYS A 159 -0.78 -6.39 -11.06
CA CYS A 159 -1.00 -7.23 -12.23
C CYS A 159 0.19 -7.20 -13.20
N ALA A 160 0.94 -6.09 -13.29
CA ALA A 160 2.13 -5.97 -14.11
C ALA A 160 3.18 -7.04 -13.77
N ASN A 161 3.21 -7.50 -12.54
CA ASN A 161 4.13 -8.56 -12.10
C ASN A 161 3.87 -9.93 -12.79
N TYR A 162 2.69 -10.13 -13.41
CA TYR A 162 2.40 -11.30 -14.24
C TYR A 162 2.92 -11.16 -15.68
N TRP A 163 3.27 -9.94 -16.12
CA TRP A 163 3.74 -9.66 -17.46
C TRP A 163 5.26 -9.72 -17.55
N THR A 164 5.76 -10.43 -18.54
CA THR A 164 7.19 -10.71 -18.70
C THR A 164 8.05 -9.45 -18.79
N ILE A 165 7.51 -8.36 -19.38
CA ILE A 165 8.22 -7.09 -19.58
C ILE A 165 8.51 -6.34 -18.28
N TYR A 166 7.75 -6.61 -17.20
CA TYR A 166 7.96 -6.01 -15.89
C TYR A 166 8.74 -6.90 -14.91
N ARG A 167 9.05 -8.14 -15.31
CA ARG A 167 9.77 -9.10 -14.43
C ARG A 167 11.25 -8.79 -14.38
N ASP A 168 11.72 -8.23 -13.30
CA ASP A 168 13.13 -7.95 -13.02
C ASP A 168 13.72 -8.81 -11.89
N GLN A 169 12.88 -9.63 -11.22
CA GLN A 169 13.28 -10.63 -10.24
C GLN A 169 12.30 -11.80 -10.19
N ARG A 170 12.63 -12.83 -9.40
CA ARG A 170 11.82 -14.06 -9.28
C ARG A 170 10.51 -13.81 -8.54
N GLU A 171 10.60 -13.17 -7.39
CA GLU A 171 9.48 -12.92 -6.49
C GLU A 171 8.70 -11.71 -6.95
N SER A 172 7.38 -11.87 -7.10
CA SER A 172 6.45 -10.77 -7.36
C SER A 172 6.13 -9.98 -6.10
N PHE A 173 5.50 -8.81 -6.24
CA PHE A 173 4.94 -8.09 -5.08
C PHE A 173 3.82 -8.91 -4.42
N ILE A 174 3.08 -9.72 -5.17
CA ILE A 174 2.08 -10.64 -4.61
C ILE A 174 2.75 -11.72 -3.73
N ASP A 175 3.89 -12.28 -4.15
CA ASP A 175 4.64 -13.23 -3.32
C ASP A 175 5.16 -12.54 -2.06
N PHE A 176 5.65 -11.32 -2.18
CA PHE A 176 6.06 -10.51 -1.05
C PHE A 176 4.89 -10.21 -0.09
N THR A 177 3.70 -9.92 -0.61
CA THR A 177 2.48 -9.72 0.18
C THR A 177 2.14 -10.97 1.01
N LYS A 178 2.27 -12.17 0.45
CA LYS A 178 2.09 -13.43 1.21
C LYS A 178 3.09 -13.51 2.38
N TRP A 179 4.35 -13.13 2.16
CA TRP A 179 5.33 -13.08 3.25
C TRP A 179 5.01 -12.02 4.30
N LEU A 180 4.43 -10.88 3.91
CA LEU A 180 3.94 -9.90 4.89
C LEU A 180 2.79 -10.46 5.72
N MET A 181 1.89 -11.26 5.12
CA MET A 181 0.83 -11.96 5.84
C MET A 181 1.41 -12.93 6.87
N ASP A 182 2.40 -13.74 6.49
CA ASP A 182 3.10 -14.62 7.43
C ASP A 182 3.81 -13.83 8.54
N ALA A 183 4.47 -12.72 8.17
CA ALA A 183 5.14 -11.85 9.12
C ALA A 183 4.19 -11.23 10.16
N MET A 184 2.94 -10.91 9.77
CA MET A 184 1.93 -10.43 10.74
C MET A 184 1.64 -11.43 11.86
N HIS A 185 1.87 -12.71 11.62
CA HIS A 185 1.56 -13.83 12.50
C HIS A 185 2.82 -14.46 13.13
N ALA A 186 4.01 -13.89 12.89
CA ALA A 186 5.28 -14.52 13.29
C ALA A 186 5.38 -14.78 14.81
N HIS A 187 4.69 -14.01 15.65
CA HIS A 187 4.64 -14.27 17.09
C HIS A 187 4.03 -15.64 17.44
N TYR A 188 3.16 -16.20 16.59
CA TYR A 188 2.60 -17.54 16.80
C TYR A 188 3.57 -18.67 16.48
N LEU A 189 4.63 -18.41 15.69
CA LEU A 189 5.68 -19.40 15.42
C LEU A 189 6.50 -19.75 16.66
N GLU A 190 6.59 -18.81 17.61
CA GLU A 190 7.27 -18.97 18.90
C GLU A 190 6.36 -19.66 19.95
N MET A 191 5.13 -19.98 19.58
CA MET A 191 4.13 -20.54 20.47
C MET A 191 3.67 -21.91 19.97
N ASN A 192 3.32 -22.78 20.92
CA ASN A 192 2.76 -24.11 20.63
C ASN A 192 1.43 -24.38 21.33
N SER A 193 0.93 -23.41 22.09
CA SER A 193 -0.31 -23.56 22.87
C SER A 193 -0.95 -22.22 23.20
N VAL A 194 -2.28 -22.18 23.21
CA VAL A 194 -3.08 -21.04 23.70
C VAL A 194 -2.78 -20.67 25.16
N TYR A 195 -2.29 -21.63 25.96
CA TYR A 195 -1.89 -21.39 27.35
C TYR A 195 -0.77 -20.37 27.48
N GLN A 196 0.05 -20.18 26.43
CA GLN A 196 1.14 -19.21 26.43
C GLN A 196 0.69 -17.76 26.24
N ILE A 197 -0.59 -17.54 25.87
CA ILE A 197 -1.21 -16.22 25.79
C ILE A 197 -2.39 -16.07 26.77
N MET A 198 -2.69 -17.11 27.58
CA MET A 198 -3.82 -17.11 28.52
C MET A 198 -3.48 -16.31 29.78
N GLU A 199 -4.35 -15.37 30.12
CA GLU A 199 -4.23 -14.58 31.33
C GLU A 199 -4.25 -15.47 32.59
N GLY A 200 -3.31 -15.22 33.52
CA GLY A 200 -3.20 -15.98 34.78
C GLY A 200 -2.62 -17.40 34.63
N HIS A 201 -2.32 -17.86 33.44
CA HIS A 201 -1.76 -19.21 33.26
C HIS A 201 -0.25 -19.25 33.56
N PRO A 202 0.27 -20.29 34.28
CA PRO A 202 1.69 -20.37 34.64
C PRO A 202 2.67 -20.45 33.46
N ARG A 203 2.21 -20.89 32.28
CA ARG A 203 3.00 -20.96 31.05
C ARG A 203 2.91 -19.71 30.19
N ARG A 204 2.25 -18.67 30.66
CA ARG A 204 2.09 -17.42 29.91
C ARG A 204 3.46 -16.80 29.58
N LEU A 205 3.64 -16.41 28.33
CA LEU A 205 4.81 -15.67 27.88
C LEU A 205 4.64 -14.18 28.19
N GLU A 206 5.67 -13.54 28.67
CA GLU A 206 5.71 -12.09 28.86
C GLU A 206 6.08 -11.36 27.58
N GLY A 207 6.82 -12.01 26.68
CA GLY A 207 7.20 -11.48 25.35
C GLY A 207 7.84 -12.53 24.48
N VAL A 208 7.92 -12.24 23.18
CA VAL A 208 8.63 -13.02 22.17
C VAL A 208 9.35 -12.07 21.24
N GLN A 209 10.46 -12.50 20.66
CA GLN A 209 11.18 -11.75 19.63
C GLN A 209 10.50 -11.97 18.28
N VAL A 210 10.17 -10.89 17.58
CA VAL A 210 9.48 -10.95 16.28
C VAL A 210 10.08 -9.93 15.30
N PRO A 211 9.92 -10.11 13.99
CA PRO A 211 10.23 -9.07 13.02
C PRO A 211 9.48 -7.77 13.29
N LEU A 212 10.06 -6.62 12.93
CA LEU A 212 9.39 -5.32 13.04
C LEU A 212 8.01 -5.33 12.34
N ALA A 213 7.92 -5.95 11.17
CA ALA A 213 6.69 -6.08 10.38
C ALA A 213 5.52 -6.63 11.21
N THR A 214 5.77 -7.61 12.09
CA THR A 214 4.76 -8.19 12.98
C THR A 214 4.08 -7.14 13.85
N THR A 215 4.84 -6.15 14.30
CA THR A 215 4.35 -5.15 15.24
C THR A 215 3.72 -3.94 14.55
N ILE A 216 4.15 -3.60 13.34
CA ILE A 216 3.73 -2.37 12.66
C ILE A 216 2.69 -2.57 11.55
N ILE A 217 2.53 -3.79 11.00
CA ILE A 217 1.46 -4.06 10.03
C ILE A 217 0.17 -4.33 10.80
N ASP A 218 -0.84 -3.49 10.59
CA ASP A 218 -2.17 -3.66 11.18
C ASP A 218 -3.00 -4.67 10.38
N ARG A 219 -3.20 -4.39 9.09
CA ARG A 219 -3.92 -5.23 8.16
C ARG A 219 -3.43 -5.05 6.73
N ILE A 220 -3.76 -6.02 5.88
CA ILE A 220 -3.49 -6.02 4.45
C ILE A 220 -4.82 -6.27 3.74
N GLU A 221 -5.17 -5.41 2.80
CA GLU A 221 -6.32 -5.55 1.92
C GLU A 221 -5.81 -5.84 0.51
N VAL A 222 -6.33 -6.89 -0.11
CA VAL A 222 -5.92 -7.30 -1.46
C VAL A 222 -7.12 -7.20 -2.38
N PHE A 223 -7.00 -6.34 -3.38
CA PHE A 223 -8.01 -6.12 -4.41
C PHE A 223 -7.49 -6.63 -5.76
N ASP A 224 -8.33 -6.57 -6.78
CA ASP A 224 -7.86 -6.82 -8.15
C ASP A 224 -6.86 -5.73 -8.52
N SER A 225 -5.60 -6.14 -8.71
CA SER A 225 -4.46 -5.30 -9.10
C SER A 225 -4.01 -4.23 -8.08
N VAL A 226 -4.58 -4.16 -6.89
CA VAL A 226 -4.17 -3.22 -5.82
C VAL A 226 -3.97 -3.95 -4.50
N VAL A 227 -2.90 -3.59 -3.79
CA VAL A 227 -2.65 -4.03 -2.42
C VAL A 227 -2.55 -2.81 -1.50
N VAL A 228 -3.34 -2.81 -0.43
CA VAL A 228 -3.36 -1.74 0.58
C VAL A 228 -2.84 -2.30 1.90
N ILE A 229 -1.79 -1.71 2.43
CA ILE A 229 -1.15 -2.13 3.68
C ILE A 229 -1.28 -0.99 4.70
N HIS A 230 -1.92 -1.29 5.82
CA HIS A 230 -2.14 -0.32 6.89
C HIS A 230 -1.09 -0.46 7.98
N ARG A 231 -0.49 0.66 8.37
CA ARG A 231 0.40 0.72 9.51
C ARG A 231 -0.41 0.87 10.80
N ALA A 232 -0.06 0.08 11.82
CA ALA A 232 -0.69 0.17 13.13
C ALA A 232 -0.44 1.55 13.77
N GLU A 233 -1.44 2.10 14.43
CA GLU A 233 -1.31 3.37 15.20
C GLU A 233 -0.33 3.24 16.36
N LYS A 234 -0.23 2.05 16.93
CA LYS A 234 0.73 1.68 17.97
C LYS A 234 1.30 0.32 17.65
N PRO A 235 2.56 0.04 17.98
CA PRO A 235 3.10 -1.30 17.83
C PRO A 235 2.19 -2.33 18.50
N LYS A 236 1.83 -3.38 17.77
CA LYS A 236 1.00 -4.47 18.30
C LYS A 236 1.74 -5.18 19.42
N SER A 237 1.03 -5.52 20.45
CA SER A 237 1.51 -6.35 21.56
C SER A 237 1.07 -7.79 21.40
N LEU A 238 1.69 -8.66 22.17
CA LEU A 238 1.31 -10.06 22.24
C LEU A 238 -0.18 -10.18 22.63
N PRO A 239 -0.99 -10.97 21.90
CA PRO A 239 -2.40 -11.14 22.23
C PRO A 239 -2.58 -11.77 23.61
N ARG A 240 -3.75 -11.53 24.21
CA ARG A 240 -4.15 -12.12 25.48
C ARG A 240 -5.46 -12.87 25.31
N ALA A 241 -5.47 -14.13 25.71
CA ALA A 241 -6.69 -14.92 25.82
C ALA A 241 -7.26 -14.77 27.23
N VAL A 242 -8.52 -14.37 27.32
CA VAL A 242 -9.23 -14.19 28.60
C VAL A 242 -10.38 -15.19 28.67
N PHE A 243 -10.38 -16.01 29.73
CA PHE A 243 -11.51 -16.89 30.05
C PHE A 243 -12.48 -16.17 30.99
N ARG A 244 -13.69 -15.92 30.53
CA ARG A 244 -14.81 -15.52 31.39
C ARG A 244 -15.60 -16.78 31.76
N ARG A 245 -15.64 -17.13 33.05
CA ARG A 245 -16.59 -18.14 33.54
C ARG A 245 -17.95 -17.47 33.62
N ALA A 246 -18.97 -18.18 33.13
CA ALA A 246 -20.37 -17.77 33.26
C ALA A 246 -20.78 -17.77 34.75
#